data_c7bce79675b6365f8ad9f491294a5600
#
_entry.id   c7bce79675b6365f8ad9f491294a5600
#
_cell.length_a   1.000
_cell.length_b   1.000
_cell.length_c   1.000
_cell.angle_alpha   90.00
_cell.angle_beta   90.00
_cell.angle_gamma   90.00
#
_symmetry.space_group_name_H-M   'P 1'
#
loop_
_entity.id
_entity.type
_entity.pdbx_description
1 polymer ?
#
loop_
_entity_poly.entity_id
_entity_poly.type
_entity_poly.pdbx_seq_one_letter_code
_entity_poly.pdbx_strand_id
1 'polypeptide(L)'
;MHKYSFSVLSGIAASLSLPPVGLVPALLCFSFAFYLSATAASARQAMLYTGLSAWGWFMASVYWVGSSLFVAGGLQLLLLPVVCLLFPLFLALFWAAGAGLVHFVLSSPSARLFGLIAGLGGADYLRSVLLTGFPWNVTGHAFLGWLPLAQGASVVGQHGLNFLALSLIVAVVFLARRQVRLASLCLLPVLVSVGLSVQVTGPLPALERAPDQGPVVRLIQPNIPQKDKWDRDKRGTHLQQMISLATDQKRPAALTVLPEAALASVWPREPGLVKNMAALIAGPSGMMATGMLRRNETGELFNSVLFIDATGQLHHIYDKQHLVPFGEYVPFRGLPFIDVIAGKTDIKAGGDVRPFYLPGLGQIRVLICYEVIFPDFIASDRRRPDLILTLSNDAWFGQTAGPHQHFAQARLRAIEEGLPVIRVANTGISGVIDSYGRVLVSSELGTAVAIDSPVPASRGNTIYSQMRLLAPLLLLAGFLLMCFWLEIYAQRRNKSE
;
A
#
# COMPACT_ATOMS: atom_id res chain seq x y z
N MET A 1 18.96 6.36 30.26
CA MET A 1 19.42 5.96 28.91
C MET A 1 18.77 4.67 28.42
N HIS A 2 18.77 3.58 29.15
CA HIS A 2 18.24 2.27 28.69
C HIS A 2 16.81 2.31 28.12
N LYS A 3 15.87 3.04 28.73
CA LYS A 3 14.45 3.10 28.25
C LYS A 3 14.32 3.63 26.82
N TYR A 4 15.11 4.63 26.43
CA TYR A 4 15.08 5.20 25.08
C TYR A 4 15.64 4.22 24.03
N SER A 5 16.77 3.58 24.32
CA SER A 5 17.33 2.55 23.43
C SER A 5 16.39 1.37 23.26
N PHE A 6 15.75 0.90 24.36
CA PHE A 6 14.72 -0.14 24.27
C PHE A 6 13.47 0.29 23.49
N SER A 7 13.10 1.58 23.52
CA SER A 7 12.01 2.07 22.66
C SER A 7 12.36 1.93 21.17
N VAL A 8 13.57 2.32 20.75
CA VAL A 8 14.03 2.12 19.36
C VAL A 8 14.01 0.63 18.99
N LEU A 9 14.58 -0.21 19.83
CA LEU A 9 14.65 -1.67 19.61
C LEU A 9 13.25 -2.31 19.52
N SER A 10 12.28 -1.81 20.30
CA SER A 10 10.90 -2.30 20.25
C SER A 10 10.25 -2.04 18.88
N GLY A 11 10.53 -0.88 18.28
CA GLY A 11 10.05 -0.55 16.93
C GLY A 11 10.75 -1.39 15.85
N ILE A 12 12.08 -1.56 15.95
CA ILE A 12 12.82 -2.43 15.03
C ILE A 12 12.29 -3.86 15.11
N ALA A 13 12.11 -4.41 16.32
CA ALA A 13 11.57 -5.76 16.48
C ALA A 13 10.14 -5.88 15.94
N ALA A 14 9.29 -4.87 16.19
CA ALA A 14 7.92 -4.85 15.67
C ALA A 14 7.88 -4.89 14.13
N SER A 15 8.87 -4.31 13.43
CA SER A 15 8.92 -4.31 11.96
C SER A 15 9.00 -5.72 11.33
N LEU A 16 9.41 -6.73 12.09
CA LEU A 16 9.38 -8.13 11.67
C LEU A 16 7.95 -8.65 11.42
N SER A 17 6.93 -7.92 11.90
CA SER A 17 5.53 -8.24 11.59
C SER A 17 5.12 -7.86 10.15
N LEU A 18 5.93 -7.08 9.46
CA LEU A 18 5.68 -6.67 8.07
C LEU A 18 6.27 -7.66 7.06
N PRO A 19 5.76 -7.67 5.80
CA PRO A 19 6.40 -8.39 4.72
C PRO A 19 7.86 -7.95 4.48
N PRO A 20 8.75 -8.86 4.08
CA PRO A 20 8.49 -10.27 3.73
C PRO A 20 8.40 -11.24 4.92
N VAL A 21 8.79 -10.84 6.14
CA VAL A 21 8.85 -11.72 7.31
C VAL A 21 7.44 -12.13 7.78
N GLY A 22 6.53 -11.17 7.99
CA GLY A 22 5.13 -11.42 8.33
C GLY A 22 4.90 -12.05 9.72
N LEU A 23 5.85 -11.91 10.66
CA LEU A 23 5.74 -12.43 12.03
C LEU A 23 4.79 -11.56 12.86
N VAL A 24 3.48 -11.75 12.73
CA VAL A 24 2.43 -10.92 13.37
C VAL A 24 2.67 -10.69 14.87
N PRO A 25 3.07 -11.68 15.70
CA PRO A 25 3.33 -11.44 17.12
C PRO A 25 4.44 -10.43 17.41
N ALA A 26 5.38 -10.18 16.49
CA ALA A 26 6.41 -9.17 16.66
C ALA A 26 5.84 -7.77 16.84
N LEU A 27 4.64 -7.49 16.31
CA LEU A 27 3.93 -6.22 16.52
C LEU A 27 3.75 -5.89 18.00
N LEU A 28 3.62 -6.90 18.86
CA LEU A 28 3.44 -6.75 20.30
C LEU A 28 4.66 -6.16 21.03
N CYS A 29 5.83 -6.10 20.38
CA CYS A 29 7.00 -5.42 20.92
C CYS A 29 6.75 -3.93 21.19
N PHE A 30 5.82 -3.30 20.48
CA PHE A 30 5.39 -1.92 20.76
C PHE A 30 4.78 -1.75 22.17
N SER A 31 4.28 -2.81 22.81
CA SER A 31 3.67 -2.75 24.15
C SER A 31 4.59 -2.11 25.18
N PHE A 32 5.91 -2.32 25.05
CA PHE A 32 6.91 -1.70 25.93
C PHE A 32 6.90 -0.17 25.82
N ALA A 33 6.98 0.36 24.59
CA ALA A 33 6.97 1.82 24.36
C ALA A 33 5.63 2.44 24.74
N PHE A 34 4.51 1.75 24.49
CA PHE A 34 3.16 2.24 24.86
C PHE A 34 2.97 2.28 26.37
N TYR A 35 3.47 1.27 27.10
CA TYR A 35 3.49 1.30 28.56
C TYR A 35 4.29 2.49 29.10
N LEU A 36 5.52 2.71 28.58
CA LEU A 36 6.34 3.85 29.00
C LEU A 36 5.69 5.19 28.67
N SER A 37 5.07 5.30 27.50
CA SER A 37 4.36 6.52 27.06
C SER A 37 3.17 6.84 27.98
N ALA A 38 2.31 5.86 28.27
CA ALA A 38 1.15 6.03 29.12
C ALA A 38 1.51 6.39 30.57
N THR A 39 2.63 5.88 31.09
CA THR A 39 3.14 6.11 32.45
C THR A 39 4.18 7.22 32.55
N ALA A 40 4.44 7.93 31.46
CA ALA A 40 5.41 9.03 31.42
C ALA A 40 5.03 10.16 32.37
N ALA A 41 6.05 10.79 32.99
CA ALA A 41 5.83 11.93 33.89
C ALA A 41 5.53 13.24 33.14
N SER A 42 5.85 13.32 31.84
CA SER A 42 5.62 14.51 31.02
C SER A 42 5.29 14.17 29.58
N ALA A 43 4.60 15.07 28.87
CA ALA A 43 4.30 14.94 27.43
C ALA A 43 5.60 14.74 26.60
N ARG A 44 6.67 15.45 26.95
CA ARG A 44 7.98 15.28 26.27
C ARG A 44 8.51 13.84 26.37
N GLN A 45 8.38 13.22 27.54
CA GLN A 45 8.81 11.81 27.70
C GLN A 45 7.91 10.86 26.90
N ALA A 46 6.57 11.09 26.91
CA ALA A 46 5.63 10.30 26.11
C ALA A 46 5.97 10.39 24.61
N MET A 47 6.19 11.61 24.11
CA MET A 47 6.63 11.86 22.73
C MET A 47 7.92 11.12 22.38
N LEU A 48 8.92 11.16 23.29
CA LEU A 48 10.20 10.50 23.06
C LEU A 48 10.07 8.98 23.02
N TYR A 49 9.35 8.34 23.95
CA TYR A 49 9.19 6.89 23.96
C TYR A 49 8.47 6.38 22.71
N THR A 50 7.36 7.01 22.36
CA THR A 50 6.56 6.62 21.19
C THR A 50 7.25 7.01 19.89
N GLY A 51 7.82 8.21 19.80
CA GLY A 51 8.52 8.70 18.60
C GLY A 51 9.79 7.88 18.30
N LEU A 52 10.58 7.52 19.30
CA LEU A 52 11.77 6.67 19.12
C LEU A 52 11.39 5.25 18.70
N SER A 53 10.29 4.71 19.23
CA SER A 53 9.77 3.42 18.79
C SER A 53 9.29 3.46 17.34
N ALA A 54 8.54 4.50 16.96
CA ALA A 54 8.14 4.73 15.58
C ALA A 54 9.34 4.94 14.65
N TRP A 55 10.37 5.66 15.10
CA TRP A 55 11.60 5.85 14.31
C TRP A 55 12.30 4.51 14.04
N GLY A 56 12.45 3.65 15.06
CA GLY A 56 12.97 2.30 14.89
C GLY A 56 12.16 1.47 13.90
N TRP A 57 10.82 1.53 14.00
CA TRP A 57 9.89 0.89 13.07
C TRP A 57 10.10 1.34 11.62
N PHE A 58 10.08 2.65 11.39
CA PHE A 58 10.24 3.19 10.04
C PHE A 58 11.64 2.99 9.50
N MET A 59 12.70 3.16 10.31
CA MET A 59 14.07 2.86 9.87
C MET A 59 14.20 1.43 9.34
N ALA A 60 13.68 0.47 10.10
CA ALA A 60 13.78 -0.94 9.73
C ALA A 60 12.82 -1.34 8.60
N SER A 61 11.74 -0.58 8.35
CA SER A 61 10.71 -0.98 7.39
C SER A 61 10.65 -0.17 6.10
N VAL A 62 11.25 1.06 6.05
CA VAL A 62 11.28 1.88 4.82
C VAL A 62 12.69 2.19 4.32
N TYR A 63 13.73 1.51 4.83
CA TYR A 63 15.14 1.67 4.40
C TYR A 63 15.30 1.53 2.87
N TRP A 64 14.45 0.74 2.25
CA TRP A 64 14.47 0.46 0.82
C TRP A 64 14.24 1.72 -0.05
N VAL A 65 13.66 2.79 0.50
CA VAL A 65 13.54 4.08 -0.21
C VAL A 65 14.93 4.58 -0.64
N GLY A 66 15.97 4.30 0.16
CA GLY A 66 17.35 4.60 -0.19
C GLY A 66 17.86 3.87 -1.45
N SER A 67 17.23 2.75 -1.85
CA SER A 67 17.62 2.00 -3.06
C SER A 67 17.45 2.84 -4.34
N SER A 68 16.48 3.77 -4.35
CA SER A 68 16.28 4.68 -5.48
C SER A 68 17.51 5.56 -5.78
N LEU A 69 18.28 5.92 -4.75
CA LEU A 69 19.51 6.71 -4.90
C LEU A 69 20.63 5.94 -5.60
N PHE A 70 20.69 4.61 -5.42
CA PHE A 70 21.64 3.77 -6.16
C PHE A 70 21.29 3.66 -7.64
N VAL A 71 20.00 3.70 -7.98
CA VAL A 71 19.52 3.73 -9.37
C VAL A 71 19.86 5.06 -10.02
N ALA A 72 19.69 6.16 -9.29
CA ALA A 72 20.01 7.51 -9.77
C ALA A 72 21.54 7.75 -9.85
N GLY A 73 22.30 7.22 -8.90
CA GLY A 73 23.76 7.28 -8.85
C GLY A 73 24.36 8.66 -8.59
N GLY A 74 25.68 8.79 -8.75
CA GLY A 74 26.38 10.07 -8.65
C GLY A 74 26.27 10.75 -7.28
N LEU A 75 26.15 12.08 -7.27
CA LEU A 75 26.07 12.91 -6.06
C LEU A 75 24.81 12.62 -5.22
N GLN A 76 23.77 12.00 -5.80
CA GLN A 76 22.55 11.68 -5.06
C GLN A 76 22.79 10.65 -3.97
N LEU A 77 23.85 9.83 -4.05
CA LEU A 77 24.24 8.89 -2.98
C LEU A 77 24.59 9.61 -1.67
N LEU A 78 24.99 10.88 -1.70
CA LEU A 78 25.23 11.68 -0.49
C LEU A 78 23.95 11.91 0.33
N LEU A 79 22.77 11.76 -0.29
CA LEU A 79 21.48 11.87 0.38
C LEU A 79 21.08 10.58 1.14
N LEU A 80 21.83 9.50 1.01
CA LEU A 80 21.50 8.22 1.64
C LEU A 80 21.26 8.33 3.16
N PRO A 81 22.11 9.02 3.96
CA PRO A 81 21.84 9.21 5.38
C PRO A 81 20.54 9.99 5.64
N VAL A 82 20.24 10.99 4.80
CA VAL A 82 19.01 11.79 4.90
C VAL A 82 17.80 10.89 4.68
N VAL A 83 17.79 10.10 3.60
CA VAL A 83 16.68 9.22 3.27
C VAL A 83 16.53 8.08 4.26
N CYS A 84 17.63 7.48 4.74
CA CYS A 84 17.55 6.33 5.65
C CYS A 84 17.34 6.70 7.12
N LEU A 85 17.65 7.93 7.55
CA LEU A 85 17.54 8.35 8.95
C LEU A 85 16.51 9.46 9.17
N LEU A 86 16.54 10.53 8.35
CA LEU A 86 15.68 11.69 8.56
C LEU A 86 14.27 11.48 8.00
N PHE A 87 14.11 10.75 6.88
CA PHE A 87 12.78 10.43 6.38
C PHE A 87 11.99 9.52 7.36
N PRO A 88 12.56 8.42 7.90
CA PRO A 88 11.94 7.68 9.00
C PRO A 88 11.65 8.53 10.24
N LEU A 89 12.55 9.46 10.60
CA LEU A 89 12.33 10.37 11.71
C LEU A 89 11.13 11.29 11.46
N PHE A 90 11.03 11.86 10.25
CA PHE A 90 9.88 12.68 9.84
C PHE A 90 8.56 11.91 9.99
N LEU A 91 8.50 10.65 9.55
CA LEU A 91 7.32 9.80 9.72
C LEU A 91 7.00 9.54 11.20
N ALA A 92 8.03 9.38 12.03
CA ALA A 92 7.87 9.14 13.47
C ALA A 92 7.35 10.38 14.23
N LEU A 93 7.52 11.60 13.71
CA LEU A 93 7.01 12.82 14.33
C LEU A 93 5.48 12.81 14.44
N PHE A 94 4.78 12.16 13.51
CA PHE A 94 3.32 12.00 13.60
C PHE A 94 2.92 11.23 14.86
N TRP A 95 3.60 10.12 15.15
CA TRP A 95 3.34 9.33 16.36
C TRP A 95 3.78 10.07 17.62
N ALA A 96 4.90 10.76 17.59
CA ALA A 96 5.34 11.59 18.71
C ALA A 96 4.31 12.67 19.04
N ALA A 97 3.81 13.38 18.02
CA ALA A 97 2.78 14.40 18.19
C ALA A 97 1.47 13.80 18.75
N GLY A 98 1.02 12.65 18.22
CA GLY A 98 -0.16 11.94 18.71
C GLY A 98 -0.02 11.55 20.19
N ALA A 99 1.12 10.99 20.60
CA ALA A 99 1.39 10.63 22.00
C ALA A 99 1.49 11.86 22.91
N GLY A 100 2.10 12.94 22.41
CA GLY A 100 2.16 14.23 23.13
C GLY A 100 0.79 14.81 23.41
N LEU A 101 -0.09 14.82 22.41
CA LEU A 101 -1.47 15.28 22.52
C LEU A 101 -2.25 14.44 23.53
N VAL A 102 -2.13 13.11 23.45
CA VAL A 102 -2.78 12.17 24.40
C VAL A 102 -2.35 12.46 25.84
N HIS A 103 -1.04 12.66 26.06
CA HIS A 103 -0.51 12.94 27.38
C HIS A 103 -0.95 14.34 27.90
N PHE A 104 -1.08 15.32 27.02
CA PHE A 104 -1.53 16.66 27.37
C PHE A 104 -3.01 16.68 27.79
N VAL A 105 -3.87 15.90 27.10
CA VAL A 105 -5.34 15.89 27.35
C VAL A 105 -5.73 14.96 28.50
N LEU A 106 -5.01 13.86 28.71
CA LEU A 106 -5.38 12.79 29.63
C LEU A 106 -4.35 12.66 30.76
N SER A 107 -4.83 12.42 31.99
CA SER A 107 -4.01 12.27 33.19
C SER A 107 -3.85 10.81 33.62
N SER A 108 -4.92 10.01 33.49
CA SER A 108 -4.94 8.61 33.90
C SER A 108 -4.14 7.72 32.93
N PRO A 109 -3.21 6.87 33.43
CA PRO A 109 -2.47 5.94 32.58
C PRO A 109 -3.36 4.99 31.75
N SER A 110 -4.52 4.57 32.29
CA SER A 110 -5.47 3.72 31.57
C SER A 110 -6.20 4.49 30.48
N ALA A 111 -6.58 5.74 30.72
CA ALA A 111 -7.15 6.62 29.70
C ALA A 111 -6.12 6.90 28.60
N ARG A 112 -4.86 7.16 28.95
CA ARG A 112 -3.77 7.37 27.99
C ARG A 112 -3.53 6.17 27.08
N LEU A 113 -3.63 4.93 27.58
CA LEU A 113 -3.52 3.73 26.76
C LEU A 113 -4.60 3.66 25.67
N PHE A 114 -5.87 3.92 26.01
CA PHE A 114 -6.92 4.04 25.00
C PHE A 114 -6.72 5.26 24.10
N GLY A 115 -6.28 6.37 24.69
CA GLY A 115 -5.91 7.57 23.94
C GLY A 115 -4.81 7.34 22.91
N LEU A 116 -3.82 6.48 23.22
CA LEU A 116 -2.78 6.11 22.24
C LEU A 116 -3.36 5.39 21.02
N ILE A 117 -4.39 4.55 21.18
CA ILE A 117 -5.05 3.93 20.02
C ILE A 117 -5.64 5.04 19.12
N ALA A 118 -6.42 5.96 19.68
CA ALA A 118 -7.02 7.05 18.94
C ALA A 118 -5.98 8.03 18.37
N GLY A 119 -5.00 8.45 19.20
CA GLY A 119 -3.99 9.44 18.84
C GLY A 119 -3.01 8.95 17.78
N LEU A 120 -2.53 7.71 17.88
CA LEU A 120 -1.61 7.15 16.88
C LEU A 120 -2.34 6.73 15.60
N GLY A 121 -3.54 6.15 15.71
CA GLY A 121 -4.36 5.85 14.54
C GLY A 121 -4.75 7.11 13.77
N GLY A 122 -5.12 8.20 14.47
CA GLY A 122 -5.36 9.51 13.88
C GLY A 122 -4.10 10.12 13.27
N ALA A 123 -2.93 9.97 13.91
CA ALA A 123 -1.66 10.42 13.38
C ALA A 123 -1.27 9.70 12.08
N ASP A 124 -1.50 8.37 11.99
CA ASP A 124 -1.29 7.61 10.76
C ASP A 124 -2.29 8.01 9.66
N TYR A 125 -3.53 8.34 10.00
CA TYR A 125 -4.48 8.89 9.05
C TYR A 125 -4.01 10.25 8.51
N LEU A 126 -3.58 11.16 9.39
CA LEU A 126 -3.00 12.45 8.96
C LEU A 126 -1.78 12.27 8.07
N ARG A 127 -0.89 11.31 8.39
CA ARG A 127 0.26 10.95 7.56
C ARG A 127 -0.15 10.41 6.19
N SER A 128 -1.33 9.81 6.08
CA SER A 128 -1.85 9.29 4.81
C SER A 128 -2.41 10.36 3.87
N VAL A 129 -2.70 11.57 4.37
CA VAL A 129 -3.34 12.64 3.59
C VAL A 129 -2.53 13.93 3.54
N LEU A 130 -1.71 14.23 4.56
CA LEU A 130 -0.90 15.44 4.60
C LEU A 130 0.36 15.31 3.74
N LEU A 131 0.82 16.43 3.15
CA LEU A 131 2.05 16.51 2.36
C LEU A 131 2.10 15.45 1.24
N THR A 132 1.00 15.31 0.51
CA THR A 132 0.73 14.31 -0.54
C THR A 132 0.37 12.91 -0.04
N GLY A 133 0.57 12.63 1.24
CA GLY A 133 0.24 11.37 1.87
C GLY A 133 1.31 10.26 1.69
N PHE A 134 1.54 9.48 2.76
CA PHE A 134 2.38 8.29 2.72
C PHE A 134 1.81 7.22 3.67
N PRO A 135 0.71 6.51 3.29
CA PRO A 135 0.07 5.48 4.13
C PRO A 135 0.85 4.15 4.17
N TRP A 136 2.16 4.17 3.94
CA TRP A 136 3.01 2.98 3.93
C TRP A 136 3.32 2.52 5.36
N ASN A 137 3.27 1.20 5.59
CA ASN A 137 3.60 0.55 6.84
C ASN A 137 2.86 1.12 8.08
N VAL A 138 1.53 1.31 7.97
CA VAL A 138 0.68 1.43 9.17
C VAL A 138 0.66 0.09 9.92
N THR A 139 0.46 0.10 11.24
CA THR A 139 0.55 -1.13 12.06
C THR A 139 -0.44 -2.22 11.62
N GLY A 140 -1.58 -1.83 11.05
CA GLY A 140 -2.57 -2.76 10.49
C GLY A 140 -2.05 -3.63 9.35
N HIS A 141 -1.01 -3.21 8.63
CA HIS A 141 -0.39 -4.01 7.58
C HIS A 141 0.26 -5.31 8.11
N ALA A 142 0.63 -5.37 9.38
CA ALA A 142 1.11 -6.57 10.02
C ALA A 142 0.11 -7.74 9.95
N PHE A 143 -1.21 -7.43 9.94
CA PHE A 143 -2.24 -8.46 9.87
C PHE A 143 -2.26 -9.23 8.54
N LEU A 144 -1.64 -8.71 7.48
CA LEU A 144 -1.46 -9.43 6.22
C LEU A 144 -0.58 -10.69 6.36
N GLY A 145 0.20 -10.80 7.43
CA GLY A 145 0.91 -12.02 7.81
C GLY A 145 -0.01 -13.14 8.31
N TRP A 146 -1.26 -12.82 8.70
CA TRP A 146 -2.28 -13.80 9.11
C TRP A 146 -3.64 -13.42 8.52
N LEU A 147 -3.98 -14.08 7.42
CA LEU A 147 -5.12 -13.73 6.57
C LEU A 147 -6.47 -13.60 7.32
N PRO A 148 -6.80 -14.45 8.33
CA PRO A 148 -8.04 -14.27 9.10
C PRO A 148 -8.13 -12.89 9.79
N LEU A 149 -7.03 -12.37 10.35
CA LEU A 149 -7.02 -11.01 10.92
C LEU A 149 -7.12 -9.93 9.83
N ALA A 150 -6.46 -10.16 8.70
CA ALA A 150 -6.50 -9.23 7.57
C ALA A 150 -7.93 -9.06 7.00
N GLN A 151 -8.81 -10.08 7.13
CA GLN A 151 -10.21 -9.97 6.68
C GLN A 151 -10.97 -8.85 7.40
N GLY A 152 -10.53 -8.41 8.58
CA GLY A 152 -11.07 -7.22 9.23
C GLY A 152 -11.05 -5.97 8.33
N ALA A 153 -10.13 -5.89 7.37
CA ALA A 153 -10.10 -4.79 6.40
C ALA A 153 -11.36 -4.72 5.52
N SER A 154 -12.06 -5.84 5.29
CA SER A 154 -13.33 -5.82 4.56
C SER A 154 -14.47 -5.14 5.35
N VAL A 155 -14.29 -4.94 6.65
CA VAL A 155 -15.25 -4.27 7.54
C VAL A 155 -14.83 -2.83 7.78
N VAL A 156 -13.57 -2.60 8.15
CA VAL A 156 -13.11 -1.30 8.65
C VAL A 156 -12.06 -0.61 7.77
N GLY A 157 -11.59 -1.25 6.69
CA GLY A 157 -10.55 -0.74 5.80
C GLY A 157 -9.16 -0.65 6.46
N GLN A 158 -8.18 -0.15 5.71
CA GLN A 158 -6.79 -0.01 6.17
C GLN A 158 -6.68 0.83 7.46
N HIS A 159 -7.37 1.97 7.51
CA HIS A 159 -7.30 2.86 8.66
C HIS A 159 -7.97 2.24 9.89
N GLY A 160 -9.09 1.52 9.71
CA GLY A 160 -9.71 0.77 10.80
C GLY A 160 -8.84 -0.40 11.25
N LEU A 161 -8.24 -1.12 10.32
CA LEU A 161 -7.30 -2.21 10.62
C LEU A 161 -6.11 -1.72 11.45
N ASN A 162 -5.66 -0.47 11.22
CA ASN A 162 -4.63 0.18 12.02
C ASN A 162 -5.08 0.38 13.48
N PHE A 163 -6.32 0.87 13.72
CA PHE A 163 -6.88 0.96 15.07
C PHE A 163 -6.98 -0.41 15.75
N LEU A 164 -7.38 -1.46 15.01
CA LEU A 164 -7.45 -2.82 15.55
C LEU A 164 -6.07 -3.35 15.95
N ALA A 165 -5.04 -3.10 15.16
CA ALA A 165 -3.67 -3.48 15.49
C ALA A 165 -3.15 -2.75 16.73
N LEU A 166 -3.36 -1.43 16.81
CA LEU A 166 -3.02 -0.63 17.99
C LEU A 166 -3.78 -1.11 19.24
N SER A 167 -5.06 -1.48 19.10
CA SER A 167 -5.85 -1.99 20.22
C SER A 167 -5.35 -3.35 20.74
N LEU A 168 -4.86 -4.22 19.85
CA LEU A 168 -4.21 -5.47 20.23
C LEU A 168 -2.93 -5.24 21.04
N ILE A 169 -2.10 -4.27 20.63
CA ILE A 169 -0.89 -3.89 21.37
C ILE A 169 -1.25 -3.39 22.77
N VAL A 170 -2.26 -2.51 22.87
CA VAL A 170 -2.72 -1.95 24.16
C VAL A 170 -3.35 -3.02 25.05
N ALA A 171 -4.06 -4.01 24.46
CA ALA A 171 -4.61 -5.14 25.21
C ALA A 171 -3.50 -5.91 25.95
N VAL A 172 -2.35 -6.13 25.33
CA VAL A 172 -1.21 -6.79 25.97
C VAL A 172 -0.68 -5.99 27.16
N VAL A 173 -0.63 -4.65 27.07
CA VAL A 173 -0.25 -3.79 28.19
C VAL A 173 -1.22 -3.94 29.35
N PHE A 174 -2.55 -3.96 29.10
CA PHE A 174 -3.55 -4.18 30.14
C PHE A 174 -3.46 -5.58 30.76
N LEU A 175 -3.24 -6.62 29.96
CA LEU A 175 -3.04 -7.98 30.47
C LEU A 175 -1.80 -8.06 31.39
N ALA A 176 -0.69 -7.46 31.01
CA ALA A 176 0.51 -7.39 31.82
C ALA A 176 0.27 -6.65 33.18
N ARG A 177 -0.65 -5.69 33.18
CA ARG A 177 -1.11 -4.97 34.39
C ARG A 177 -2.26 -5.66 35.13
N ARG A 178 -2.64 -6.87 34.74
CA ARG A 178 -3.76 -7.64 35.30
C ARG A 178 -5.13 -6.93 35.20
N GLN A 179 -5.28 -6.01 34.25
CA GLN A 179 -6.52 -5.26 34.01
C GLN A 179 -7.34 -5.95 32.89
N VAL A 180 -7.77 -7.19 33.16
CA VAL A 180 -8.40 -8.07 32.16
C VAL A 180 -9.63 -7.44 31.51
N ARG A 181 -10.48 -6.73 32.28
CA ARG A 181 -11.68 -6.05 31.74
C ARG A 181 -11.33 -5.02 30.66
N LEU A 182 -10.28 -4.22 30.87
CA LEU A 182 -9.83 -3.23 29.89
C LEU A 182 -9.17 -3.89 28.68
N ALA A 183 -8.43 -4.98 28.90
CA ALA A 183 -7.90 -5.78 27.80
C ALA A 183 -9.03 -6.35 26.93
N SER A 184 -10.09 -6.88 27.52
CA SER A 184 -11.26 -7.39 26.79
C SER A 184 -11.94 -6.31 25.96
N LEU A 185 -12.04 -5.07 26.48
CA LEU A 185 -12.56 -3.94 25.69
C LEU A 185 -11.70 -3.59 24.48
N CYS A 186 -10.37 -3.74 24.57
CA CYS A 186 -9.49 -3.57 23.43
C CYS A 186 -9.61 -4.71 22.42
N LEU A 187 -9.83 -5.96 22.87
CA LEU A 187 -9.94 -7.12 21.98
C LEU A 187 -11.31 -7.19 21.29
N LEU A 188 -12.36 -6.65 21.91
CA LEU A 188 -13.73 -6.73 21.40
C LEU A 188 -13.86 -6.22 19.95
N PRO A 189 -13.36 -5.03 19.55
CA PRO A 189 -13.47 -4.55 18.18
C PRO A 189 -12.71 -5.45 17.18
N VAL A 190 -11.61 -6.09 17.59
CA VAL A 190 -10.88 -7.06 16.76
C VAL A 190 -11.76 -8.28 16.49
N LEU A 191 -12.33 -8.88 17.54
CA LEU A 191 -13.19 -10.06 17.44
C LEU A 191 -14.46 -9.76 16.64
N VAL A 192 -15.09 -8.59 16.89
CA VAL A 192 -16.28 -8.15 16.14
C VAL A 192 -15.95 -7.97 14.66
N SER A 193 -14.85 -7.32 14.34
CA SER A 193 -14.45 -7.07 12.94
C SER A 193 -14.21 -8.39 12.19
N VAL A 194 -13.49 -9.34 12.81
CA VAL A 194 -13.26 -10.67 12.22
C VAL A 194 -14.57 -11.45 12.12
N GLY A 195 -15.40 -11.42 13.16
CA GLY A 195 -16.71 -12.10 13.15
C GLY A 195 -17.65 -11.57 12.07
N LEU A 196 -17.76 -10.25 11.92
CA LEU A 196 -18.55 -9.62 10.87
C LEU A 196 -18.00 -9.94 9.47
N SER A 197 -16.67 -9.99 9.31
CA SER A 197 -16.09 -10.38 8.01
C SER A 197 -16.51 -11.80 7.63
N VAL A 198 -16.49 -12.75 8.57
CA VAL A 198 -16.94 -14.13 8.32
C VAL A 198 -18.45 -14.18 8.07
N GLN A 199 -19.25 -13.39 8.79
CA GLN A 199 -20.71 -13.37 8.61
C GLN A 199 -21.13 -12.83 7.24
N VAL A 200 -20.45 -11.76 6.76
CA VAL A 200 -20.81 -11.09 5.49
C VAL A 200 -20.23 -11.83 4.28
N THR A 201 -19.03 -12.39 4.40
CA THR A 201 -18.31 -13.00 3.27
C THR A 201 -18.27 -14.53 3.30
N GLY A 202 -18.81 -15.13 4.36
CA GLY A 202 -18.62 -16.55 4.65
C GLY A 202 -17.22 -16.85 5.21
N PRO A 203 -16.99 -18.08 5.68
CA PRO A 203 -15.66 -18.55 6.02
C PRO A 203 -14.76 -18.48 4.77
N LEU A 204 -13.46 -18.27 4.99
CA LEU A 204 -12.49 -18.31 3.89
C LEU A 204 -12.67 -19.64 3.14
N PRO A 205 -13.09 -19.61 1.86
CA PRO A 205 -13.24 -20.83 1.09
C PRO A 205 -11.89 -21.54 0.99
N ALA A 206 -11.90 -22.86 0.77
CA ALA A 206 -10.67 -23.58 0.44
C ALA A 206 -9.97 -22.88 -0.74
N LEU A 207 -8.64 -22.92 -0.76
CA LEU A 207 -7.87 -22.40 -1.89
C LEU A 207 -8.09 -23.34 -3.08
N GLU A 208 -9.18 -23.13 -3.78
CA GLU A 208 -9.37 -23.78 -5.07
C GLU A 208 -8.47 -23.05 -6.09
N ARG A 209 -7.85 -23.80 -6.98
CA ARG A 209 -7.22 -23.19 -8.16
C ARG A 209 -8.27 -22.34 -8.85
N ALA A 210 -7.85 -21.19 -9.39
CA ALA A 210 -8.74 -20.38 -10.20
C ALA A 210 -9.49 -21.30 -11.18
N PRO A 211 -10.83 -21.18 -11.30
CA PRO A 211 -11.60 -22.08 -12.14
C PRO A 211 -10.97 -22.11 -13.53
N ASP A 212 -10.81 -23.30 -14.11
CA ASP A 212 -10.23 -23.45 -15.47
C ASP A 212 -11.05 -22.73 -16.56
N GLN A 213 -12.21 -22.22 -16.20
CA GLN A 213 -13.14 -21.51 -17.07
C GLN A 213 -13.17 -20.01 -16.70
N GLY A 214 -12.95 -19.17 -17.67
CA GLY A 214 -12.98 -17.72 -17.55
C GLY A 214 -11.96 -17.04 -18.48
N PRO A 215 -12.04 -15.72 -18.64
CA PRO A 215 -11.10 -14.98 -19.45
C PRO A 215 -9.71 -15.07 -18.82
N VAL A 216 -8.72 -15.47 -19.62
CA VAL A 216 -7.32 -15.56 -19.19
C VAL A 216 -6.67 -14.18 -19.32
N VAL A 217 -5.96 -13.77 -18.27
CA VAL A 217 -5.03 -12.65 -18.31
C VAL A 217 -3.60 -13.15 -18.34
N ARG A 218 -2.77 -12.54 -19.18
CA ARG A 218 -1.35 -12.81 -19.31
C ARG A 218 -0.56 -11.66 -18.73
N LEU A 219 0.24 -11.93 -17.72
CA LEU A 219 1.08 -10.98 -17.00
C LEU A 219 2.51 -11.14 -17.50
N ILE A 220 3.09 -10.09 -18.07
CA ILE A 220 4.47 -10.09 -18.57
C ILE A 220 5.34 -9.33 -17.59
N GLN A 221 6.23 -10.04 -16.90
CA GLN A 221 7.29 -9.47 -16.06
C GLN A 221 8.62 -9.58 -16.81
N PRO A 222 9.10 -8.51 -17.45
CA PRO A 222 10.29 -8.60 -18.29
C PRO A 222 11.59 -8.51 -17.50
N ASN A 223 11.56 -8.08 -16.26
CA ASN A 223 12.74 -7.91 -15.38
C ASN A 223 13.84 -7.02 -16.00
N ILE A 224 13.45 -5.90 -16.58
CA ILE A 224 14.37 -4.93 -17.18
C ILE A 224 14.96 -4.03 -16.11
N PRO A 225 16.29 -3.98 -15.91
CA PRO A 225 16.92 -3.09 -14.95
C PRO A 225 16.60 -1.62 -15.25
N GLN A 226 16.32 -0.83 -14.21
CA GLN A 226 15.91 0.58 -14.38
C GLN A 226 16.95 1.41 -15.15
N LYS A 227 18.25 1.17 -14.93
CA LYS A 227 19.35 1.86 -15.62
C LYS A 227 19.39 1.60 -17.12
N ASP A 228 18.87 0.45 -17.56
CA ASP A 228 18.90 0.00 -18.98
C ASP A 228 17.59 0.35 -19.71
N LYS A 229 16.54 0.71 -18.97
CA LYS A 229 15.18 0.85 -19.50
C LYS A 229 15.06 1.87 -20.62
N TRP A 230 15.80 2.97 -20.55
CA TRP A 230 15.78 4.06 -21.54
C TRP A 230 16.99 4.04 -22.48
N ASP A 231 17.82 3.01 -22.41
CA ASP A 231 18.96 2.82 -23.29
C ASP A 231 18.48 2.45 -24.70
N ARG A 232 18.83 3.29 -25.67
CA ARG A 232 18.39 3.11 -27.05
C ARG A 232 18.98 1.84 -27.70
N ASP A 233 20.20 1.47 -27.33
CA ASP A 233 20.89 0.31 -27.90
C ASP A 233 20.29 -1.00 -27.38
N LYS A 234 19.72 -1.00 -26.18
CA LYS A 234 19.07 -2.17 -25.55
C LYS A 234 17.58 -2.28 -25.86
N ARG A 235 16.98 -1.23 -26.42
CA ARG A 235 15.53 -1.17 -26.66
C ARG A 235 15.00 -2.34 -27.47
N GLY A 236 15.71 -2.69 -28.58
CA GLY A 236 15.33 -3.82 -29.42
C GLY A 236 15.29 -5.14 -28.66
N THR A 237 16.31 -5.40 -27.86
CA THR A 237 16.40 -6.58 -27.00
C THR A 237 15.26 -6.63 -25.97
N HIS A 238 14.95 -5.51 -25.34
CA HIS A 238 13.85 -5.44 -24.38
C HIS A 238 12.49 -5.72 -25.02
N LEU A 239 12.24 -5.16 -26.21
CA LEU A 239 11.01 -5.42 -26.96
C LEU A 239 10.89 -6.90 -27.34
N GLN A 240 11.96 -7.48 -27.87
CA GLN A 240 11.99 -8.89 -28.27
C GLN A 240 11.78 -9.82 -27.06
N GLN A 241 12.36 -9.50 -25.91
CA GLN A 241 12.13 -10.25 -24.67
C GLN A 241 10.66 -10.23 -24.25
N MET A 242 9.99 -9.06 -24.27
CA MET A 242 8.57 -8.95 -23.97
C MET A 242 7.70 -9.72 -24.96
N ILE A 243 8.03 -9.67 -26.25
CA ILE A 243 7.32 -10.43 -27.30
C ILE A 243 7.49 -11.93 -27.04
N SER A 244 8.72 -12.42 -26.84
CA SER A 244 8.99 -13.83 -26.58
C SER A 244 8.20 -14.34 -25.37
N LEU A 245 8.26 -13.64 -24.25
CA LEU A 245 7.49 -14.00 -23.05
C LEU A 245 5.98 -14.07 -23.33
N ALA A 246 5.45 -13.16 -24.16
CA ALA A 246 4.03 -13.13 -24.48
C ALA A 246 3.60 -14.24 -25.46
N THR A 247 4.47 -14.62 -26.41
CA THR A 247 4.15 -15.56 -27.49
C THR A 247 4.47 -17.01 -27.17
N ASP A 248 5.38 -17.26 -26.22
CA ASP A 248 5.74 -18.62 -25.78
C ASP A 248 4.60 -19.34 -25.03
N GLN A 249 3.48 -18.67 -24.77
CA GLN A 249 2.34 -19.20 -24.07
C GLN A 249 1.33 -19.87 -25.01
N LYS A 250 0.81 -21.03 -24.60
CA LYS A 250 -0.07 -21.85 -25.45
C LYS A 250 -1.54 -21.42 -25.43
N ARG A 251 -1.99 -20.68 -24.41
CA ARG A 251 -3.41 -20.30 -24.26
C ARG A 251 -3.64 -18.89 -24.83
N PRO A 252 -4.75 -18.64 -25.55
CA PRO A 252 -5.12 -17.31 -25.92
C PRO A 252 -5.48 -16.50 -24.65
N ALA A 253 -4.97 -15.28 -24.54
CA ALA A 253 -5.30 -14.36 -23.44
C ALA A 253 -6.33 -13.31 -23.91
N ALA A 254 -7.30 -13.02 -23.07
CA ALA A 254 -8.24 -11.91 -23.29
C ALA A 254 -7.55 -10.56 -23.10
N LEU A 255 -6.57 -10.53 -22.18
CA LEU A 255 -5.78 -9.34 -21.91
C LEU A 255 -4.33 -9.74 -21.62
N THR A 256 -3.38 -9.22 -22.41
CA THR A 256 -1.94 -9.30 -22.13
C THR A 256 -1.49 -7.97 -21.52
N VAL A 257 -0.88 -8.02 -20.34
CA VAL A 257 -0.51 -6.84 -19.57
C VAL A 257 1.00 -6.71 -19.47
N LEU A 258 1.52 -5.59 -19.91
CA LEU A 258 2.91 -5.15 -19.72
C LEU A 258 2.98 -4.19 -18.52
N PRO A 259 4.11 -4.10 -17.80
CA PRO A 259 4.21 -3.28 -16.60
C PRO A 259 4.21 -1.76 -16.88
N GLU A 260 4.32 -0.96 -15.80
CA GLU A 260 4.46 0.49 -15.86
C GLU A 260 5.66 0.91 -16.71
N ALA A 261 5.44 1.87 -17.61
CA ALA A 261 6.43 2.40 -18.55
C ALA A 261 7.22 1.29 -19.27
N ALA A 262 6.56 0.19 -19.68
CA ALA A 262 7.19 -0.96 -20.32
C ALA A 262 7.79 -0.59 -21.68
N LEU A 263 7.08 0.22 -22.46
CA LEU A 263 7.57 0.70 -23.73
C LEU A 263 8.34 2.01 -23.50
N ALA A 264 9.67 1.97 -23.72
CA ALA A 264 10.55 3.12 -23.59
C ALA A 264 10.36 4.11 -24.77
N SER A 265 9.16 4.68 -24.86
CA SER A 265 8.73 5.66 -25.86
C SER A 265 7.68 6.58 -25.27
N VAL A 266 7.30 7.59 -26.02
CA VAL A 266 6.26 8.56 -25.64
C VAL A 266 5.14 8.52 -26.67
N TRP A 267 3.94 8.15 -26.26
CA TRP A 267 2.74 8.19 -27.11
C TRP A 267 2.35 9.65 -27.41
N PRO A 268 1.94 10.03 -28.64
CA PRO A 268 1.83 9.22 -29.85
C PRO A 268 3.06 9.33 -30.82
N ARG A 269 4.28 9.50 -30.33
CA ARG A 269 5.45 9.67 -31.22
C ARG A 269 5.72 8.48 -32.14
N GLU A 270 5.45 7.26 -31.64
CA GLU A 270 5.75 6.01 -32.34
C GLU A 270 4.50 5.10 -32.36
N PRO A 271 3.42 5.51 -33.04
CA PRO A 271 2.18 4.72 -33.05
C PRO A 271 2.37 3.36 -33.74
N GLY A 272 3.27 3.27 -34.72
CA GLY A 272 3.62 2.02 -35.39
C GLY A 272 4.28 1.00 -34.45
N LEU A 273 5.13 1.44 -33.52
CA LEU A 273 5.70 0.54 -32.50
C LEU A 273 4.59 -0.10 -31.65
N VAL A 274 3.68 0.73 -31.14
CA VAL A 274 2.61 0.28 -30.24
C VAL A 274 1.64 -0.64 -30.99
N LYS A 275 1.28 -0.30 -32.23
CA LYS A 275 0.45 -1.14 -33.09
C LYS A 275 1.11 -2.49 -33.39
N ASN A 276 2.40 -2.50 -33.73
CA ASN A 276 3.12 -3.75 -34.01
C ASN A 276 3.24 -4.63 -32.76
N MET A 277 3.50 -4.02 -31.59
CA MET A 277 3.53 -4.76 -30.32
C MET A 277 2.14 -5.38 -30.04
N ALA A 278 1.06 -4.61 -30.16
CA ALA A 278 -0.28 -5.11 -29.94
C ALA A 278 -0.64 -6.26 -30.90
N ALA A 279 -0.33 -6.13 -32.18
CA ALA A 279 -0.55 -7.18 -33.18
C ALA A 279 0.17 -8.50 -32.85
N LEU A 280 1.36 -8.43 -32.23
CA LEU A 280 2.16 -9.59 -31.87
C LEU A 280 1.69 -10.25 -30.57
N ILE A 281 1.29 -9.48 -29.56
CA ILE A 281 1.11 -10.00 -28.20
C ILE A 281 -0.33 -10.02 -27.70
N ALA A 282 -1.27 -9.23 -28.29
CA ALA A 282 -2.64 -9.22 -27.84
C ALA A 282 -3.42 -10.49 -28.20
N GLY A 283 -2.94 -11.24 -29.20
CA GLY A 283 -3.69 -12.36 -29.77
C GLY A 283 -4.91 -11.91 -30.63
N PRO A 284 -5.52 -12.81 -31.41
CA PRO A 284 -6.51 -12.43 -32.43
C PRO A 284 -7.77 -11.71 -31.92
N SER A 285 -8.19 -12.04 -30.68
CA SER A 285 -9.39 -11.49 -30.04
C SER A 285 -9.09 -10.85 -28.71
N GLY A 286 -7.80 -10.67 -28.40
CA GLY A 286 -7.34 -10.12 -27.13
C GLY A 286 -6.99 -8.64 -27.22
N MET A 287 -6.56 -8.13 -26.08
CA MET A 287 -6.13 -6.76 -25.93
C MET A 287 -4.76 -6.69 -25.24
N MET A 288 -3.95 -5.70 -25.58
CA MET A 288 -2.72 -5.34 -24.86
C MET A 288 -3.01 -4.16 -23.95
N ALA A 289 -2.70 -4.29 -22.65
CA ALA A 289 -2.54 -3.16 -21.75
C ALA A 289 -1.06 -2.88 -21.52
N THR A 290 -0.60 -1.67 -21.80
CA THR A 290 0.83 -1.32 -21.67
C THR A 290 1.02 -0.01 -20.95
N GLY A 291 1.94 0.02 -19.97
CA GLY A 291 2.44 1.26 -19.40
C GLY A 291 3.37 1.97 -20.35
N MET A 292 3.18 3.28 -20.58
CA MET A 292 4.12 4.13 -21.28
C MET A 292 3.91 5.61 -20.96
N LEU A 293 4.89 6.44 -21.25
CA LEU A 293 4.69 7.89 -21.18
C LEU A 293 3.80 8.37 -22.32
N ARG A 294 2.94 9.35 -22.04
CA ARG A 294 2.05 9.98 -23.01
C ARG A 294 2.20 11.50 -22.98
N ARG A 295 2.17 12.12 -24.15
CA ARG A 295 2.09 13.57 -24.30
C ARG A 295 0.76 13.95 -24.90
N ASN A 296 0.04 14.88 -24.26
CA ASN A 296 -1.22 15.41 -24.83
C ASN A 296 -0.95 16.49 -25.90
N GLU A 297 -2.00 17.02 -26.47
CA GLU A 297 -1.94 18.06 -27.50
C GLU A 297 -1.33 19.37 -26.99
N THR A 298 -1.46 19.68 -25.71
CA THR A 298 -0.85 20.85 -25.05
C THR A 298 0.61 20.66 -24.68
N GLY A 299 1.17 19.45 -24.95
CA GLY A 299 2.57 19.13 -24.70
C GLY A 299 2.87 18.62 -23.30
N GLU A 300 1.85 18.46 -22.43
CA GLU A 300 2.02 17.92 -21.07
C GLU A 300 2.30 16.43 -21.08
N LEU A 301 3.15 15.98 -20.15
CA LEU A 301 3.60 14.60 -20.04
C LEU A 301 2.85 13.86 -18.93
N PHE A 302 2.37 12.64 -19.23
CA PHE A 302 1.64 11.76 -18.32
C PHE A 302 2.31 10.39 -18.26
N ASN A 303 2.19 9.72 -17.11
CA ASN A 303 2.46 8.30 -16.95
C ASN A 303 1.12 7.56 -17.19
N SER A 304 1.05 6.73 -18.23
CA SER A 304 -0.24 6.24 -18.72
C SER A 304 -0.25 4.74 -18.93
N VAL A 305 -1.45 4.15 -18.91
CA VAL A 305 -1.74 2.81 -19.42
C VAL A 305 -2.63 2.95 -20.65
N LEU A 306 -2.20 2.34 -21.75
CA LEU A 306 -2.93 2.30 -23.01
C LEU A 306 -3.50 0.90 -23.21
N PHE A 307 -4.77 0.82 -23.63
CA PHE A 307 -5.48 -0.41 -23.98
C PHE A 307 -5.70 -0.44 -25.49
N ILE A 308 -5.08 -1.43 -26.15
CA ILE A 308 -4.96 -1.48 -27.60
C ILE A 308 -5.27 -2.89 -28.06
N ASP A 309 -6.12 -3.07 -29.08
CA ASP A 309 -6.42 -4.38 -29.66
C ASP A 309 -5.37 -4.83 -30.69
N ALA A 310 -5.50 -6.05 -31.19
CA ALA A 310 -4.58 -6.63 -32.17
C ALA A 310 -4.55 -5.88 -33.51
N THR A 311 -5.57 -5.06 -33.83
CA THR A 311 -5.58 -4.21 -35.04
C THR A 311 -4.81 -2.90 -34.85
N GLY A 312 -4.43 -2.60 -33.61
CA GLY A 312 -3.77 -1.37 -33.21
C GLY A 312 -4.74 -0.23 -32.87
N GLN A 313 -6.02 -0.53 -32.73
CA GLN A 313 -7.03 0.45 -32.28
C GLN A 313 -6.88 0.70 -30.79
N LEU A 314 -6.76 1.97 -30.41
CA LEU A 314 -6.75 2.43 -29.04
C LEU A 314 -8.17 2.50 -28.49
N HIS A 315 -8.46 1.74 -27.43
CA HIS A 315 -9.77 1.68 -26.79
C HIS A 315 -9.89 2.55 -25.56
N HIS A 316 -8.82 2.63 -24.77
CA HIS A 316 -8.82 3.41 -23.52
C HIS A 316 -7.42 3.89 -23.15
N ILE A 317 -7.37 5.04 -22.47
CA ILE A 317 -6.16 5.58 -21.82
C ILE A 317 -6.50 5.90 -20.38
N TYR A 318 -5.65 5.43 -19.47
CA TYR A 318 -5.65 5.84 -18.07
C TYR A 318 -4.38 6.61 -17.79
N ASP A 319 -4.47 7.82 -17.27
CA ASP A 319 -3.34 8.64 -16.83
C ASP A 319 -3.24 8.59 -15.32
N LYS A 320 -2.02 8.35 -14.80
CA LYS A 320 -1.72 8.30 -13.36
C LYS A 320 -2.15 9.60 -12.69
N GLN A 321 -2.87 9.47 -11.57
CA GLN A 321 -3.46 10.60 -10.88
C GLN A 321 -2.66 10.98 -9.63
N HIS A 322 -2.23 9.99 -8.85
CA HIS A 322 -1.43 10.22 -7.66
C HIS A 322 0.05 9.97 -7.95
N LEU A 323 0.76 11.07 -8.15
CA LEU A 323 2.17 11.05 -8.55
C LEU A 323 3.10 10.84 -7.35
N VAL A 324 4.24 10.22 -7.61
CA VAL A 324 5.30 10.02 -6.60
C VAL A 324 6.07 11.33 -6.39
N PRO A 325 6.06 11.90 -5.16
CA PRO A 325 6.87 13.07 -4.85
C PRO A 325 8.36 12.80 -5.10
N PHE A 326 9.07 13.76 -5.66
CA PHE A 326 10.50 13.71 -6.05
C PHE A 326 10.85 12.68 -7.14
N GLY A 327 9.94 11.78 -7.49
CA GLY A 327 10.13 10.81 -8.58
C GLY A 327 9.46 11.25 -9.89
N GLU A 328 8.25 11.75 -9.82
CA GLU A 328 7.44 12.13 -10.99
C GLU A 328 7.15 13.63 -11.04
N TYR A 329 7.17 14.30 -9.91
CA TYR A 329 7.10 15.76 -9.80
C TYR A 329 7.89 16.23 -8.59
N VAL A 330 8.19 17.51 -8.57
CA VAL A 330 8.94 18.13 -7.49
C VAL A 330 8.00 18.99 -6.64
N PRO A 331 7.69 18.57 -5.40
CA PRO A 331 6.95 19.41 -4.49
C PRO A 331 7.77 20.67 -4.13
N PHE A 332 7.07 21.78 -3.97
CA PHE A 332 7.68 23.06 -3.57
C PHE A 332 8.75 23.61 -4.54
N ARG A 333 8.56 23.42 -5.88
CA ARG A 333 9.39 24.12 -6.86
C ARG A 333 9.45 25.63 -6.56
N GLY A 334 10.62 26.22 -6.74
CA GLY A 334 10.90 27.61 -6.40
C GLY A 334 11.66 27.80 -5.10
N LEU A 335 11.87 26.76 -4.30
CA LEU A 335 12.85 26.81 -3.21
C LEU A 335 14.27 26.55 -3.78
N PRO A 336 15.27 27.40 -3.48
CA PRO A 336 16.59 27.40 -4.15
C PRO A 336 17.35 26.06 -4.12
N PHE A 337 17.06 25.18 -3.17
CA PHE A 337 17.74 23.89 -3.01
C PHE A 337 17.06 22.74 -3.76
N ILE A 338 15.78 22.89 -4.10
CA ILE A 338 14.97 21.79 -4.63
C ILE A 338 15.24 21.62 -6.12
N ASP A 339 15.38 22.69 -6.85
CA ASP A 339 15.66 22.67 -8.30
C ASP A 339 17.04 22.09 -8.65
N VAL A 340 17.99 22.11 -7.70
CA VAL A 340 19.33 21.49 -7.89
C VAL A 340 19.28 19.97 -7.83
N ILE A 341 18.34 19.42 -7.04
CA ILE A 341 18.21 17.97 -6.78
C ILE A 341 17.25 17.32 -7.78
N ALA A 342 16.34 18.09 -8.34
CA ALA A 342 15.20 17.62 -9.10
C ALA A 342 15.39 17.73 -10.60
N GLY A 343 14.95 16.72 -11.34
CA GLY A 343 14.90 16.73 -12.80
C GLY A 343 14.04 17.86 -13.36
N LYS A 344 14.26 18.23 -14.62
CA LYS A 344 13.60 19.38 -15.27
C LYS A 344 12.17 19.10 -15.74
N THR A 345 11.72 17.84 -15.76
CA THR A 345 10.44 17.46 -16.38
C THR A 345 9.50 16.89 -15.33
N ASP A 346 8.40 17.60 -15.08
CA ASP A 346 7.31 17.10 -14.24
C ASP A 346 6.32 16.30 -15.09
N ILE A 347 5.90 15.16 -14.56
CA ILE A 347 4.74 14.43 -15.02
C ILE A 347 3.50 15.14 -14.46
N LYS A 348 2.43 15.19 -15.25
CA LYS A 348 1.13 15.75 -14.83
C LYS A 348 0.21 14.65 -14.33
N ALA A 349 -0.58 15.00 -13.33
CA ALA A 349 -1.63 14.12 -12.84
C ALA A 349 -2.80 14.04 -13.84
N GLY A 350 -3.31 12.84 -14.03
CA GLY A 350 -4.53 12.59 -14.80
C GLY A 350 -5.78 13.08 -14.08
N GLY A 351 -6.88 13.18 -14.80
CA GLY A 351 -8.16 13.69 -14.27
C GLY A 351 -9.28 12.63 -14.17
N ASP A 352 -9.17 11.50 -14.84
CA ASP A 352 -10.25 10.50 -14.91
C ASP A 352 -9.99 9.33 -13.96
N VAL A 353 -10.90 9.14 -13.01
CA VAL A 353 -10.85 8.08 -12.00
C VAL A 353 -11.85 6.94 -12.26
N ARG A 354 -12.61 7.00 -13.37
CA ARG A 354 -13.71 6.06 -13.61
C ARG A 354 -13.21 4.68 -14.06
N PRO A 355 -13.85 3.58 -13.57
CA PRO A 355 -13.69 2.30 -14.20
C PRO A 355 -14.17 2.34 -15.64
N PHE A 356 -13.52 1.59 -16.52
CA PHE A 356 -13.93 1.43 -17.90
C PHE A 356 -14.28 -0.03 -18.20
N TYR A 357 -15.18 -0.24 -19.15
CA TYR A 357 -15.63 -1.58 -19.53
C TYR A 357 -14.71 -2.20 -20.57
N LEU A 358 -14.23 -3.41 -20.29
CA LEU A 358 -13.49 -4.24 -21.24
C LEU A 358 -14.27 -5.52 -21.54
N PRO A 359 -14.58 -5.81 -22.79
CA PRO A 359 -15.33 -7.02 -23.17
C PRO A 359 -14.66 -8.29 -22.61
N GLY A 360 -15.46 -9.16 -21.99
CA GLY A 360 -15.00 -10.39 -21.35
C GLY A 360 -14.40 -10.24 -19.96
N LEU A 361 -14.02 -9.04 -19.53
CA LEU A 361 -13.42 -8.77 -18.22
C LEU A 361 -14.27 -7.88 -17.30
N GLY A 362 -15.27 -7.19 -17.86
CA GLY A 362 -16.14 -6.30 -17.09
C GLY A 362 -15.53 -4.90 -16.85
N GLN A 363 -15.95 -4.26 -15.76
CA GLN A 363 -15.48 -2.93 -15.35
C GLN A 363 -14.11 -3.04 -14.68
N ILE A 364 -13.11 -2.38 -15.23
CA ILE A 364 -11.72 -2.41 -14.73
C ILE A 364 -11.38 -1.10 -14.05
N ARG A 365 -10.89 -1.16 -12.83
CA ARG A 365 -10.19 -0.06 -12.18
C ARG A 365 -8.69 -0.19 -12.40
N VAL A 366 -8.08 0.77 -13.08
CA VAL A 366 -6.62 0.82 -13.27
C VAL A 366 -5.97 1.63 -12.17
N LEU A 367 -4.82 1.16 -11.69
CA LEU A 367 -3.93 1.87 -10.78
C LEU A 367 -2.49 1.74 -11.28
N ILE A 368 -1.73 2.83 -11.22
CA ILE A 368 -0.32 2.81 -11.59
C ILE A 368 0.55 2.93 -10.34
N CYS A 369 1.30 1.86 -10.03
CA CYS A 369 2.36 1.82 -9.02
C CYS A 369 1.90 2.34 -7.65
N TYR A 370 2.36 3.53 -7.26
CA TYR A 370 2.13 4.19 -5.98
C TYR A 370 0.64 4.33 -5.62
N GLU A 371 -0.25 4.40 -6.59
CA GLU A 371 -1.69 4.58 -6.36
C GLU A 371 -2.33 3.45 -5.54
N VAL A 372 -1.80 2.23 -5.63
CA VAL A 372 -2.34 1.08 -4.90
C VAL A 372 -2.23 1.20 -3.38
N ILE A 373 -1.33 2.06 -2.87
CA ILE A 373 -1.18 2.24 -1.43
C ILE A 373 -2.32 3.06 -0.80
N PHE A 374 -3.07 3.82 -1.61
CA PHE A 374 -4.15 4.69 -1.16
C PHE A 374 -5.50 3.98 -1.27
N PRO A 375 -6.21 3.74 -0.14
CA PRO A 375 -7.50 3.05 -0.16
C PRO A 375 -8.59 3.82 -0.92
N ASP A 376 -8.54 5.15 -0.92
CA ASP A 376 -9.60 6.00 -1.50
C ASP A 376 -9.58 6.03 -3.03
N PHE A 377 -8.47 5.58 -3.66
CA PHE A 377 -8.34 5.58 -5.12
C PHE A 377 -9.21 4.55 -5.86
N ILE A 378 -9.77 3.57 -5.16
CA ILE A 378 -10.56 2.51 -5.79
C ILE A 378 -12.03 2.94 -5.96
N ALA A 379 -12.50 3.75 -5.03
CA ALA A 379 -13.90 4.16 -4.94
C ALA A 379 -14.13 5.59 -5.39
N SER A 380 -14.08 5.84 -6.66
CA SER A 380 -14.24 7.21 -7.13
C SER A 380 -15.55 7.48 -7.88
N ASP A 381 -16.41 6.48 -8.10
CA ASP A 381 -17.65 6.73 -8.82
C ASP A 381 -18.75 5.70 -8.51
N ARG A 382 -19.98 6.02 -8.93
CA ARG A 382 -21.20 5.21 -8.77
C ARG A 382 -21.14 3.82 -9.41
N ARG A 383 -20.10 3.54 -10.24
CA ARG A 383 -19.90 2.25 -10.88
C ARG A 383 -18.81 1.48 -10.16
N ARG A 384 -19.20 0.38 -9.52
CA ARG A 384 -18.26 -0.55 -8.91
C ARG A 384 -17.46 -1.27 -10.00
N PRO A 385 -16.13 -1.35 -9.89
CA PRO A 385 -15.35 -2.22 -10.78
C PRO A 385 -15.60 -3.70 -10.47
N ASP A 386 -15.32 -4.56 -11.46
CA ASP A 386 -15.33 -6.01 -11.31
C ASP A 386 -13.95 -6.53 -10.91
N LEU A 387 -12.89 -5.81 -11.28
CA LEU A 387 -11.51 -6.10 -10.92
C LEU A 387 -10.65 -4.85 -10.82
N ILE A 388 -9.52 -4.97 -10.15
CA ILE A 388 -8.47 -3.96 -10.07
C ILE A 388 -7.27 -4.46 -10.90
N LEU A 389 -6.79 -3.62 -11.82
CA LEU A 389 -5.59 -3.85 -12.59
C LEU A 389 -4.51 -2.86 -12.14
N THR A 390 -3.38 -3.37 -11.63
CA THR A 390 -2.27 -2.50 -11.21
C THR A 390 -0.99 -2.82 -11.99
N LEU A 391 -0.41 -1.78 -12.59
CA LEU A 391 0.86 -1.84 -13.29
C LEU A 391 1.92 -1.11 -12.47
N SER A 392 3.09 -1.73 -12.26
CA SER A 392 4.11 -1.18 -11.37
C SER A 392 5.52 -1.30 -11.96
N ASN A 393 6.40 -0.42 -11.49
CA ASN A 393 7.83 -0.51 -11.75
C ASN A 393 8.61 -0.46 -10.43
N ASP A 394 8.65 -1.59 -9.73
CA ASP A 394 9.32 -1.72 -8.42
C ASP A 394 10.87 -1.75 -8.54
N ALA A 395 11.44 -1.54 -9.73
CA ALA A 395 12.89 -1.49 -9.94
C ALA A 395 13.61 -0.43 -9.11
N TRP A 396 12.88 0.61 -8.68
CA TRP A 396 13.36 1.65 -7.76
C TRP A 396 13.63 1.15 -6.35
N PHE A 397 12.96 0.06 -5.94
CA PHE A 397 13.04 -0.48 -4.59
C PHE A 397 14.12 -1.55 -4.43
N GLY A 398 14.72 -2.03 -5.54
CA GLY A 398 15.72 -3.10 -5.53
C GLY A 398 15.15 -4.43 -5.01
N GLN A 399 16.05 -5.37 -4.70
CA GLN A 399 15.69 -6.65 -4.09
C GLN A 399 15.64 -6.53 -2.56
N THR A 400 14.63 -5.82 -2.06
CA THR A 400 14.48 -5.45 -0.65
C THR A 400 13.08 -5.81 -0.15
N ALA A 401 12.72 -5.33 1.05
CA ALA A 401 11.36 -5.45 1.57
C ALA A 401 10.31 -4.62 0.77
N GLY A 402 10.74 -3.59 0.05
CA GLY A 402 9.83 -2.66 -0.66
C GLY A 402 8.85 -3.35 -1.61
N PRO A 403 9.29 -4.17 -2.59
CA PRO A 403 8.39 -4.88 -3.49
C PRO A 403 7.41 -5.82 -2.78
N HIS A 404 7.84 -6.50 -1.72
CA HIS A 404 6.98 -7.37 -0.92
C HIS A 404 5.89 -6.60 -0.18
N GLN A 405 6.25 -5.45 0.40
CA GLN A 405 5.29 -4.56 1.07
C GLN A 405 4.31 -3.95 0.07
N HIS A 406 4.79 -3.56 -1.10
CA HIS A 406 3.96 -3.01 -2.17
C HIS A 406 2.97 -4.05 -2.72
N PHE A 407 3.41 -5.29 -2.90
CA PHE A 407 2.54 -6.42 -3.26
C PHE A 407 1.49 -6.71 -2.18
N ALA A 408 1.90 -6.65 -0.90
CA ALA A 408 0.99 -6.85 0.22
C ALA A 408 -0.12 -5.78 0.29
N GLN A 409 0.17 -4.54 -0.10
CA GLN A 409 -0.85 -3.49 -0.20
C GLN A 409 -1.87 -3.76 -1.31
N ALA A 410 -1.44 -4.33 -2.44
CA ALA A 410 -2.38 -4.80 -3.47
C ALA A 410 -3.32 -5.89 -2.92
N ARG A 411 -2.80 -6.83 -2.09
CA ARG A 411 -3.62 -7.81 -1.37
C ARG A 411 -4.64 -7.16 -0.43
N LEU A 412 -4.23 -6.10 0.26
CA LEU A 412 -5.11 -5.36 1.15
C LEU A 412 -6.27 -4.71 0.38
N ARG A 413 -5.99 -4.11 -0.79
CA ARG A 413 -7.05 -3.57 -1.69
C ARG A 413 -8.06 -4.63 -2.08
N ALA A 414 -7.60 -5.85 -2.40
CA ALA A 414 -8.49 -6.96 -2.73
C ALA A 414 -9.46 -7.27 -1.58
N ILE A 415 -8.95 -7.33 -0.34
CA ILE A 415 -9.76 -7.60 0.85
C ILE A 415 -10.78 -6.49 1.12
N GLU A 416 -10.33 -5.24 1.08
CA GLU A 416 -11.17 -4.06 1.36
C GLU A 416 -12.36 -3.97 0.41
N GLU A 417 -12.09 -4.14 -0.87
CA GLU A 417 -13.09 -3.95 -1.91
C GLU A 417 -13.88 -5.23 -2.23
N GLY A 418 -13.38 -6.39 -1.82
CA GLY A 418 -13.94 -7.67 -2.25
C GLY A 418 -13.77 -7.92 -3.75
N LEU A 419 -12.68 -7.41 -4.34
CA LEU A 419 -12.38 -7.48 -5.76
C LEU A 419 -11.09 -8.26 -6.01
N PRO A 420 -10.98 -9.03 -7.11
CA PRO A 420 -9.71 -9.57 -7.52
C PRO A 420 -8.76 -8.44 -7.95
N VAL A 421 -7.45 -8.65 -7.71
CA VAL A 421 -6.40 -7.76 -8.17
C VAL A 421 -5.46 -8.50 -9.12
N ILE A 422 -5.31 -7.95 -10.31
CA ILE A 422 -4.32 -8.35 -11.31
C ILE A 422 -3.16 -7.37 -11.18
N ARG A 423 -1.99 -7.86 -10.78
CA ARG A 423 -0.80 -7.01 -10.62
C ARG A 423 0.31 -7.43 -11.55
N VAL A 424 0.83 -6.46 -12.30
CA VAL A 424 1.99 -6.66 -13.18
C VAL A 424 3.09 -5.69 -12.76
N ALA A 425 4.28 -6.23 -12.51
CA ALA A 425 5.47 -5.47 -12.16
C ALA A 425 6.61 -5.73 -13.15
N ASN A 426 7.52 -4.77 -13.29
CA ASN A 426 8.71 -4.94 -14.14
C ASN A 426 9.71 -5.91 -13.50
N THR A 427 10.29 -5.54 -12.36
CA THR A 427 11.25 -6.35 -11.59
C THR A 427 10.70 -6.81 -10.26
N GLY A 428 9.52 -6.32 -9.87
CA GLY A 428 8.84 -6.60 -8.62
C GLY A 428 8.18 -7.97 -8.61
N ILE A 429 7.02 -8.07 -7.94
CA ILE A 429 6.22 -9.28 -7.85
C ILE A 429 4.93 -9.06 -8.65
N SER A 430 4.77 -9.81 -9.73
CA SER A 430 3.53 -9.90 -10.49
C SER A 430 2.67 -11.02 -9.93
N GLY A 431 1.35 -10.93 -10.06
CA GLY A 431 0.47 -12.02 -9.61
C GLY A 431 -1.00 -11.72 -9.72
N VAL A 432 -1.79 -12.75 -9.50
CA VAL A 432 -3.25 -12.70 -9.43
C VAL A 432 -3.68 -12.99 -8.01
N ILE A 433 -4.45 -12.06 -7.46
CA ILE A 433 -4.92 -12.06 -6.08
C ILE A 433 -6.44 -12.13 -6.12
N ASP A 434 -7.02 -13.05 -5.36
CA ASP A 434 -8.48 -13.15 -5.29
C ASP A 434 -9.11 -12.08 -4.38
N SER A 435 -10.43 -12.03 -4.38
CA SER A 435 -11.21 -11.07 -3.60
C SER A 435 -11.11 -11.22 -2.07
N TYR A 436 -10.42 -12.27 -1.58
CA TYR A 436 -10.08 -12.47 -0.17
C TYR A 436 -8.62 -12.11 0.16
N GLY A 437 -7.85 -11.59 -0.81
CA GLY A 437 -6.44 -11.26 -0.66
C GLY A 437 -5.49 -12.47 -0.68
N ARG A 438 -5.97 -13.65 -1.14
CA ARG A 438 -5.14 -14.82 -1.34
C ARG A 438 -4.40 -14.70 -2.68
N VAL A 439 -3.14 -15.10 -2.69
CA VAL A 439 -2.33 -15.12 -3.91
C VAL A 439 -2.59 -16.46 -4.61
N LEU A 440 -3.20 -16.42 -5.79
CA LEU A 440 -3.47 -17.61 -6.59
C LEU A 440 -2.25 -18.04 -7.38
N VAL A 441 -1.54 -17.07 -7.93
CA VAL A 441 -0.26 -17.24 -8.64
C VAL A 441 0.54 -15.97 -8.51
N SER A 442 1.87 -16.10 -8.39
CA SER A 442 2.79 -14.97 -8.40
C SER A 442 4.14 -15.33 -9.03
N SER A 443 4.83 -14.33 -9.56
CA SER A 443 6.23 -14.42 -9.92
C SER A 443 7.13 -14.36 -8.68
N GLU A 444 8.39 -14.73 -8.88
CA GLU A 444 9.46 -14.36 -7.97
C GLU A 444 9.96 -12.95 -8.26
N LEU A 445 10.53 -12.29 -7.24
CA LEU A 445 11.17 -11.00 -7.36
C LEU A 445 12.41 -11.10 -8.26
N GLY A 446 12.57 -10.19 -9.22
CA GLY A 446 13.76 -10.12 -10.07
C GLY A 446 13.86 -11.24 -11.12
N THR A 447 12.77 -11.87 -11.51
CA THR A 447 12.71 -12.88 -12.56
C THR A 447 12.01 -12.37 -13.82
N ALA A 448 12.42 -12.88 -14.98
CA ALA A 448 11.71 -12.64 -16.24
C ALA A 448 10.75 -13.80 -16.51
N VAL A 449 9.44 -13.53 -16.55
CA VAL A 449 8.43 -14.59 -16.65
C VAL A 449 7.12 -14.05 -17.23
N ALA A 450 6.37 -14.93 -17.92
CA ALA A 450 4.97 -14.74 -18.25
C ALA A 450 4.10 -15.65 -17.36
N ILE A 451 2.99 -15.10 -16.86
CA ILE A 451 2.03 -15.82 -16.02
C ILE A 451 0.66 -15.74 -16.69
N ASP A 452 0.08 -16.88 -17.02
CA ASP A 452 -1.30 -16.99 -17.46
C ASP A 452 -2.19 -17.41 -16.30
N SER A 453 -3.26 -16.68 -16.06
CA SER A 453 -4.25 -17.02 -15.03
C SER A 453 -5.66 -16.62 -15.47
N PRO A 454 -6.67 -17.43 -15.18
CA PRO A 454 -8.05 -16.98 -15.21
C PRO A 454 -8.26 -15.84 -14.20
N VAL A 455 -9.16 -14.92 -14.52
CA VAL A 455 -9.56 -13.83 -13.60
C VAL A 455 -10.48 -14.42 -12.53
N PRO A 456 -10.14 -14.28 -11.23
CA PRO A 456 -11.02 -14.76 -10.16
C PRO A 456 -12.27 -13.88 -10.06
N ALA A 457 -13.34 -14.47 -9.52
CA ALA A 457 -14.60 -13.76 -9.32
C ALA A 457 -14.49 -12.71 -8.19
N SER A 458 -15.21 -11.61 -8.36
CA SER A 458 -15.51 -10.66 -7.28
C SER A 458 -16.45 -11.31 -6.26
N ARG A 459 -16.26 -11.05 -4.95
CA ARG A 459 -17.16 -11.56 -3.89
C ARG A 459 -18.32 -10.62 -3.55
N GLY A 460 -18.52 -9.54 -4.30
CA GLY A 460 -19.55 -8.56 -4.01
C GLY A 460 -19.06 -7.43 -3.08
N ASN A 461 -20.00 -6.60 -2.60
CA ASN A 461 -19.69 -5.46 -1.74
C ASN A 461 -19.26 -5.93 -0.35
N THR A 462 -18.21 -5.33 0.16
CA THR A 462 -17.80 -5.45 1.57
C THR A 462 -18.47 -4.34 2.40
N ILE A 463 -18.45 -4.47 3.72
CA ILE A 463 -18.92 -3.38 4.61
C ILE A 463 -18.08 -2.13 4.35
N TYR A 464 -16.74 -2.27 4.29
CA TYR A 464 -15.87 -1.15 4.00
C TYR A 464 -16.17 -0.50 2.65
N SER A 465 -16.37 -1.27 1.59
CA SER A 465 -16.65 -0.71 0.26
C SER A 465 -17.92 0.16 0.21
N GLN A 466 -18.85 -0.06 1.14
CA GLN A 466 -20.08 0.73 1.28
C GLN A 466 -19.90 1.91 2.26
N MET A 467 -19.23 1.70 3.39
CA MET A 467 -19.11 2.69 4.47
C MET A 467 -17.90 3.61 4.30
N ARG A 468 -16.86 3.17 3.58
CA ARG A 468 -15.63 3.93 3.35
C ARG A 468 -15.03 4.47 4.64
N LEU A 469 -14.72 5.76 4.69
CA LEU A 469 -14.13 6.42 5.84
C LEU A 469 -15.04 6.40 7.08
N LEU A 470 -16.34 6.21 6.93
CA LEU A 470 -17.25 6.15 8.09
C LEU A 470 -16.89 4.98 9.02
N ALA A 471 -16.50 3.81 8.51
CA ALA A 471 -16.16 2.65 9.31
C ALA A 471 -14.97 2.91 10.28
N PRO A 472 -13.78 3.39 9.83
CA PRO A 472 -12.71 3.74 10.75
C PRO A 472 -13.03 4.94 11.65
N LEU A 473 -13.87 5.90 11.22
CA LEU A 473 -14.31 7.01 12.07
C LEU A 473 -15.18 6.55 13.25
N LEU A 474 -16.02 5.55 13.05
CA LEU A 474 -16.80 4.95 14.15
C LEU A 474 -15.88 4.28 15.19
N LEU A 475 -14.82 3.60 14.75
CA LEU A 475 -13.81 3.05 15.67
C LEU A 475 -13.08 4.15 16.42
N LEU A 476 -12.64 5.20 15.73
CA LEU A 476 -12.00 6.35 16.36
C LEU A 476 -12.90 6.98 17.43
N ALA A 477 -14.17 7.22 17.10
CA ALA A 477 -15.16 7.77 18.04
C ALA A 477 -15.33 6.86 19.26
N GLY A 478 -15.41 5.54 19.07
CA GLY A 478 -15.50 4.57 20.17
C GLY A 478 -14.29 4.62 21.10
N PHE A 479 -13.06 4.68 20.55
CA PHE A 479 -11.84 4.79 21.36
C PHE A 479 -11.76 6.15 22.08
N LEU A 480 -12.16 7.25 21.45
CA LEU A 480 -12.22 8.57 22.09
C LEU A 480 -13.23 8.59 23.24
N LEU A 481 -14.43 8.06 23.04
CA LEU A 481 -15.44 7.95 24.12
C LEU A 481 -14.91 7.12 25.30
N MET A 482 -14.24 6.01 25.03
CA MET A 482 -13.67 5.16 26.07
C MET A 482 -12.55 5.87 26.85
N CYS A 483 -11.64 6.55 26.19
CA CYS A 483 -10.56 7.24 26.89
C CYS A 483 -11.08 8.39 27.76
N PHE A 484 -12.05 9.18 27.28
CA PHE A 484 -12.66 10.24 28.08
C PHE A 484 -13.50 9.70 29.24
N TRP A 485 -14.24 8.60 29.04
CA TRP A 485 -14.97 7.95 30.14
C TRP A 485 -14.02 7.48 31.24
N LEU A 486 -12.91 6.84 30.89
CA LEU A 486 -11.89 6.41 31.86
C LEU A 486 -11.23 7.58 32.58
N GLU A 487 -10.99 8.69 31.89
CA GLU A 487 -10.44 9.90 32.51
C GLU A 487 -11.38 10.49 33.54
N ILE A 488 -12.68 10.64 33.20
CA ILE A 488 -13.72 11.16 34.12
C ILE A 488 -13.87 10.22 35.33
N TYR A 489 -13.86 8.90 35.09
CA TYR A 489 -13.96 7.92 36.17
C TYR A 489 -12.76 8.03 37.13
N ALA A 490 -11.55 8.16 36.62
CA ALA A 490 -10.35 8.31 37.46
C ALA A 490 -10.40 9.62 38.28
N GLN A 491 -10.80 10.73 37.66
CA GLN A 491 -10.93 12.02 38.37
C GLN A 491 -11.98 12.00 39.49
N ARG A 492 -13.12 11.31 39.29
CA ARG A 492 -14.15 11.16 40.32
C ARG A 492 -13.64 10.33 41.49
N ARG A 493 -12.94 9.25 41.25
CA ARG A 493 -12.37 8.40 42.27
C ARG A 493 -11.35 9.14 43.14
N ASN A 494 -10.44 9.92 42.51
CA ASN A 494 -9.46 10.72 43.26
C ASN A 494 -10.07 11.84 44.11
N LYS A 495 -11.32 12.25 43.84
CA LYS A 495 -12.04 13.25 44.64
C LYS A 495 -12.82 12.61 45.82
N SER A 496 -13.03 11.30 45.77
CA SER A 496 -13.75 10.54 46.84
C SER A 496 -12.80 9.86 47.82
N GLU A 497 -11.53 9.77 47.52
CA GLU A 497 -10.44 9.40 48.43
C GLU A 497 -9.79 10.65 49.05
#